data_8192a8ac4dc8ece2b7629937d25e762b
#
_entry.id   8192a8ac4dc8ece2b7629937d25e762b
#
_cell.length_a   1.000
_cell.length_b   1.000
_cell.length_c   1.000
_cell.angle_alpha   90.00
_cell.angle_beta   90.00
_cell.angle_gamma   90.00
#
_symmetry.space_group_name_H-M   'P 1'
#
loop_
_entity.id
_entity.type
_entity.pdbx_description
1 polymer ?
#
loop_
_entity_poly.entity_id
_entity_poly.type
_entity_poly.pdbx_seq_one_letter_code
_entity_poly.pdbx_strand_id
1 'polypeptide(L)'
;MLQQLIPILSVIIFTALAMIVHELGHLVAARRCNVPASELALGFGPKLCGFRWGTILFNLRILPLGSFLRLDGTALAERTAPQQLLVHLGGIIFNLLVAVAAYGTIFGWLNLLIGLGNLLPFYKHDGWKCGVVIMRSLLRKKSQPAEWVFTFSGCFASLIIINAALHWFHLK
;
A
#
# COMPACT_ATOMS: atom_id res chain seq x y z
N MET A 1 -19.39 -6.38 28.00
CA MET A 1 -18.91 -5.17 27.31
C MET A 1 -17.39 -5.20 27.09
N LEU A 2 -16.55 -5.37 28.14
CA LEU A 2 -15.09 -5.49 27.99
C LEU A 2 -14.64 -6.66 27.08
N GLN A 3 -15.28 -7.81 27.17
CA GLN A 3 -14.93 -9.00 26.35
C GLN A 3 -15.16 -8.80 24.86
N GLN A 4 -16.02 -7.86 24.45
CA GLN A 4 -16.25 -7.52 23.04
C GLN A 4 -15.31 -6.42 22.53
N LEU A 5 -14.75 -5.62 23.43
CA LEU A 5 -13.81 -4.55 23.08
C LEU A 5 -12.41 -5.08 22.72
N ILE A 6 -11.98 -6.15 23.38
CA ILE A 6 -10.64 -6.74 23.17
C ILE A 6 -10.43 -7.18 21.72
N PRO A 7 -11.31 -7.97 21.08
CA PRO A 7 -11.11 -8.38 19.69
C PRO A 7 -11.15 -7.21 18.71
N ILE A 8 -12.01 -6.22 18.95
CA ILE A 8 -12.09 -5.01 18.10
C ILE A 8 -10.77 -4.24 18.18
N LEU A 9 -10.27 -4.00 19.38
CA LEU A 9 -9.00 -3.29 19.59
C LEU A 9 -7.83 -4.06 18.98
N SER A 10 -7.82 -5.39 19.10
CA SER A 10 -6.79 -6.23 18.48
C SER A 10 -6.78 -6.11 16.96
N VAL A 11 -7.94 -6.11 16.30
CA VAL A 11 -8.05 -5.93 14.85
C VAL A 11 -7.54 -4.54 14.44
N ILE A 12 -7.87 -3.49 15.17
CA ILE A 12 -7.39 -2.12 14.89
C ILE A 12 -5.86 -2.07 15.00
N ILE A 13 -5.29 -2.61 16.07
CA ILE A 13 -3.83 -2.62 16.29
C ILE A 13 -3.13 -3.43 15.20
N PHE A 14 -3.61 -4.64 14.89
CA PHE A 14 -3.00 -5.48 13.88
C PHE A 14 -3.12 -4.89 12.48
N THR A 15 -4.23 -4.20 12.16
CA THR A 15 -4.38 -3.45 10.92
C THR A 15 -3.36 -2.32 10.83
N ALA A 16 -3.18 -1.54 11.89
CA ALA A 16 -2.20 -0.47 11.95
C ALA A 16 -0.76 -1.01 11.77
N LEU A 17 -0.43 -2.13 12.43
CA LEU A 17 0.86 -2.79 12.27
C LEU A 17 1.07 -3.33 10.85
N ALA A 18 0.05 -3.93 10.24
CA ALA A 18 0.14 -4.42 8.87
C ALA A 18 0.31 -3.28 7.85
N MET A 19 -0.27 -2.11 8.11
CA MET A 19 -0.02 -0.90 7.32
C MET A 19 1.41 -0.38 7.48
N ILE A 20 1.98 -0.41 8.69
CA ILE A 20 3.40 -0.07 8.90
C ILE A 20 4.31 -1.03 8.12
N VAL A 21 4.04 -2.33 8.17
CA VAL A 21 4.76 -3.35 7.38
C VAL A 21 4.74 -2.99 5.89
N HIS A 22 3.59 -2.59 5.38
CA HIS A 22 3.42 -2.15 4.00
C HIS A 22 4.32 -0.96 3.65
N GLU A 23 4.28 0.10 4.44
CA GLU A 23 5.11 1.29 4.19
C GLU A 23 6.61 1.00 4.34
N LEU A 24 6.99 0.10 5.27
CA LEU A 24 8.38 -0.34 5.40
C LEU A 24 8.86 -1.08 4.15
N GLY A 25 7.99 -1.85 3.50
CA GLY A 25 8.29 -2.50 2.22
C GLY A 25 8.65 -1.48 1.13
N HIS A 26 7.84 -0.43 0.99
CA HIS A 26 8.14 0.68 0.08
C HIS A 26 9.45 1.40 0.45
N LEU A 27 9.68 1.64 1.74
CA LEU A 27 10.90 2.30 2.22
C LEU A 27 12.15 1.49 1.91
N VAL A 28 12.13 0.18 2.12
CA VAL A 28 13.26 -0.71 1.80
C VAL A 28 13.53 -0.72 0.30
N ALA A 29 12.49 -0.84 -0.52
CA ALA A 29 12.60 -0.81 -1.98
C ALA A 29 13.11 0.55 -2.48
N ALA A 30 12.60 1.67 -1.93
CA ALA A 30 13.04 3.02 -2.25
C ALA A 30 14.53 3.22 -1.95
N ARG A 31 15.00 2.77 -0.78
CA ARG A 31 16.42 2.81 -0.42
C ARG A 31 17.30 2.00 -1.38
N ARG A 32 16.83 0.81 -1.78
CA ARG A 32 17.53 -0.02 -2.78
C ARG A 32 17.65 0.65 -4.14
N CYS A 33 16.66 1.47 -4.49
CA CYS A 33 16.61 2.22 -5.75
C CYS A 33 17.19 3.65 -5.64
N ASN A 34 17.79 4.03 -4.51
CA ASN A 34 18.30 5.38 -4.23
C ASN A 34 17.20 6.47 -4.43
N VAL A 35 15.98 6.20 -3.96
CA VAL A 35 14.88 7.15 -3.93
C VAL A 35 14.74 7.70 -2.52
N PRO A 36 14.91 9.02 -2.29
CA PRO A 36 14.80 9.61 -0.97
C PRO A 36 13.39 9.49 -0.41
N ALA A 37 13.31 9.22 0.91
CA ALA A 37 12.09 9.26 1.68
C ALA A 37 12.21 10.35 2.76
N SER A 38 11.17 11.14 2.97
CA SER A 38 11.16 12.26 3.92
C SER A 38 10.27 12.03 5.14
N GLU A 39 9.17 11.30 4.98
CA GLU A 39 8.20 11.05 6.06
C GLU A 39 7.57 9.68 5.93
N LEU A 40 7.45 8.97 7.06
CA LEU A 40 6.59 7.81 7.22
C LEU A 40 5.57 8.15 8.32
N ALA A 41 4.29 8.14 7.99
CA ALA A 41 3.24 8.45 8.95
C ALA A 41 2.24 7.32 9.07
N LEU A 42 1.84 7.03 10.31
CA LEU A 42 0.72 6.16 10.65
C LEU A 42 -0.46 7.03 11.07
N GLY A 43 -1.59 6.84 10.37
CA GLY A 43 -2.83 7.52 10.65
C GLY A 43 -3.03 8.83 9.89
N PHE A 44 -4.19 9.45 10.15
CA PHE A 44 -4.63 10.72 9.61
C PHE A 44 -4.92 11.73 10.72
N GLY A 45 -5.09 13.00 10.33
CA GLY A 45 -5.41 14.09 11.25
C GLY A 45 -4.17 14.70 11.92
N PRO A 46 -4.36 15.41 13.06
CA PRO A 46 -3.29 16.04 13.80
C PRO A 46 -2.23 15.05 14.28
N LYS A 47 -0.99 15.51 14.31
CA LYS A 47 0.15 14.73 14.81
C LYS A 47 0.06 14.60 16.33
N LEU A 48 0.14 13.36 16.84
CA LEU A 48 0.24 13.06 18.27
C LEU A 48 1.68 13.12 18.75
N CYS A 49 2.53 12.35 18.07
CA CYS A 49 3.96 12.30 18.37
C CYS A 49 4.75 11.96 17.11
N GLY A 50 6.05 12.13 17.16
CA GLY A 50 6.95 11.73 16.09
C GLY A 50 8.38 11.93 16.49
N PHE A 51 9.24 11.17 15.85
CA PHE A 51 10.68 11.23 16.02
C PHE A 51 11.36 11.22 14.65
N ARG A 52 12.58 11.69 14.59
CA ARG A 52 13.40 11.67 13.39
C ARG A 52 14.46 10.58 13.50
N TRP A 53 14.52 9.73 12.47
CA TRP A 53 15.59 8.75 12.34
C TRP A 53 16.34 8.99 11.01
N GLY A 54 17.52 9.56 11.10
CA GLY A 54 18.26 10.04 9.95
C GLY A 54 17.51 11.13 9.19
N THR A 55 17.26 10.92 7.91
CA THR A 55 16.52 11.87 7.06
C THR A 55 15.01 11.71 7.12
N ILE A 56 14.51 10.63 7.75
CA ILE A 56 13.09 10.27 7.75
C ILE A 56 12.42 10.73 9.04
N LEU A 57 11.28 11.40 8.90
CA LEU A 57 10.41 11.78 10.00
C LEU A 57 9.32 10.70 10.19
N PHE A 58 9.30 10.04 11.35
CA PHE A 58 8.27 9.10 11.73
C PHE A 58 7.19 9.84 12.52
N ASN A 59 5.94 9.77 12.07
CA ASN A 59 4.82 10.47 12.68
C ASN A 59 3.69 9.49 13.03
N LEU A 60 3.17 9.59 14.25
CA LEU A 60 1.92 8.99 14.67
C LEU A 60 0.84 10.07 14.73
N ARG A 61 -0.33 9.79 14.15
CA ARG A 61 -1.46 10.70 14.06
C ARG A 61 -2.68 10.15 14.81
N ILE A 62 -3.66 10.98 15.11
CA ILE A 62 -4.79 10.66 15.99
C ILE A 62 -5.61 9.47 15.46
N LEU A 63 -5.93 9.45 14.17
CA LEU A 63 -6.77 8.40 13.57
C LEU A 63 -5.87 7.32 12.95
N PRO A 64 -5.69 6.14 13.58
CA PRO A 64 -4.81 5.08 13.08
C PRO A 64 -5.42 4.30 11.89
N LEU A 65 -6.15 5.00 11.02
CA LEU A 65 -6.83 4.46 9.85
C LEU A 65 -6.05 4.85 8.60
N GLY A 66 -4.97 4.13 8.32
CA GLY A 66 -4.14 4.37 7.15
C GLY A 66 -2.68 4.69 7.49
N SER A 67 -1.85 4.67 6.48
CA SER A 67 -0.45 5.03 6.55
C SER A 67 -0.02 5.69 5.24
N PHE A 68 1.10 6.36 5.24
CA PHE A 68 1.72 6.81 4.00
C PHE A 68 3.23 6.97 4.16
N LEU A 69 3.95 6.70 3.09
CA LEU A 69 5.36 7.01 2.92
C LEU A 69 5.51 8.13 1.89
N ARG A 70 6.14 9.23 2.29
CA ARG A 70 6.44 10.35 1.39
C ARG A 70 7.79 10.13 0.73
N LEU A 71 7.77 9.72 -0.53
CA LEU A 71 8.94 9.59 -1.39
C LEU A 71 9.14 10.86 -2.23
N ASP A 72 10.39 11.09 -2.64
CA ASP A 72 10.69 12.08 -3.67
C ASP A 72 10.20 11.57 -5.03
N GLY A 73 9.09 12.17 -5.50
CA GLY A 73 8.43 11.77 -6.75
C GLY A 73 9.28 12.06 -7.99
N THR A 74 10.12 13.10 -7.97
CA THR A 74 11.02 13.44 -9.07
C THR A 74 12.13 12.41 -9.18
N ALA A 75 12.80 12.12 -8.07
CA ALA A 75 13.81 11.09 -8.00
C ALA A 75 13.27 9.69 -8.39
N LEU A 76 12.03 9.36 -8.00
CA LEU A 76 11.38 8.12 -8.41
C LEU A 76 11.10 8.09 -9.93
N ALA A 77 10.61 9.20 -10.49
CA ALA A 77 10.30 9.28 -11.92
C ALA A 77 11.54 9.16 -12.83
N GLU A 78 12.72 9.51 -12.32
CA GLU A 78 14.00 9.35 -13.01
C GLU A 78 14.54 7.92 -12.99
N ARG A 79 13.97 7.02 -12.17
CA ARG A 79 14.38 5.63 -12.11
C ARG A 79 13.86 4.84 -13.31
N THR A 80 14.54 3.74 -13.63
CA THR A 80 14.08 2.81 -14.67
C THR A 80 12.73 2.21 -14.30
N ALA A 81 11.94 1.80 -15.30
CA ALA A 81 10.63 1.21 -15.04
C ALA A 81 10.68 0.01 -14.07
N PRO A 82 11.63 -0.94 -14.15
CA PRO A 82 11.76 -2.00 -13.14
C PRO A 82 12.01 -1.48 -11.72
N GLN A 83 12.81 -0.42 -11.56
CA GLN A 83 13.05 0.18 -10.25
C GLN A 83 11.80 0.86 -9.69
N GLN A 84 11.05 1.58 -10.52
CA GLN A 84 9.77 2.17 -10.13
C GLN A 84 8.76 1.08 -9.70
N LEU A 85 8.67 -0.01 -10.47
CA LEU A 85 7.82 -1.16 -10.14
C LEU A 85 8.25 -1.79 -8.81
N LEU A 86 9.56 -2.00 -8.58
CA LEU A 86 10.05 -2.53 -7.32
C LEU A 86 9.66 -1.65 -6.13
N VAL A 87 9.75 -0.33 -6.27
CA VAL A 87 9.34 0.61 -5.22
C VAL A 87 7.83 0.51 -4.95
N HIS A 88 7.00 0.48 -6.00
CA HIS A 88 5.54 0.37 -5.82
C HIS A 88 5.09 -1.01 -5.35
N LEU A 89 5.76 -2.10 -5.72
CA LEU A 89 5.45 -3.44 -5.24
C LEU A 89 6.01 -3.74 -3.85
N GLY A 90 6.95 -2.93 -3.36
CA GLY A 90 7.66 -3.17 -2.09
C GLY A 90 6.71 -3.41 -0.92
N GLY A 91 5.68 -2.59 -0.76
CA GLY A 91 4.67 -2.74 0.28
C GLY A 91 3.89 -4.05 0.16
N ILE A 92 3.45 -4.37 -1.05
CA ILE A 92 2.71 -5.61 -1.35
C ILE A 92 3.57 -6.83 -1.01
N ILE A 93 4.83 -6.85 -1.45
CA ILE A 93 5.77 -7.94 -1.20
C ILE A 93 5.96 -8.17 0.30
N PHE A 94 6.17 -7.10 1.07
CA PHE A 94 6.35 -7.21 2.53
C PHE A 94 5.10 -7.74 3.21
N ASN A 95 3.92 -7.26 2.84
CA ASN A 95 2.66 -7.80 3.38
C ASN A 95 2.49 -9.28 3.05
N LEU A 96 2.78 -9.72 1.82
CA LEU A 96 2.68 -11.14 1.45
C LEU A 96 3.70 -12.00 2.20
N LEU A 97 4.93 -11.53 2.40
CA LEU A 97 5.94 -12.25 3.21
C LEU A 97 5.47 -12.42 4.65
N VAL A 98 4.92 -11.36 5.27
CA VAL A 98 4.37 -11.45 6.63
C VAL A 98 3.11 -12.31 6.68
N ALA A 99 2.26 -12.27 5.66
CA ALA A 99 1.09 -13.14 5.56
C ALA A 99 1.48 -14.63 5.58
N VAL A 100 2.55 -15.00 4.88
CA VAL A 100 3.09 -16.38 4.89
C VAL A 100 3.72 -16.70 6.24
N ALA A 101 4.56 -15.81 6.79
CA ALA A 101 5.23 -16.03 8.06
C ALA A 101 4.27 -16.13 9.26
N ALA A 102 3.17 -15.38 9.24
CA ALA A 102 2.12 -15.37 10.26
C ALA A 102 0.87 -16.15 9.82
N TYR A 103 1.04 -17.15 8.95
CA TYR A 103 -0.07 -17.97 8.43
C TYR A 103 -0.95 -18.53 9.57
N GLY A 104 -2.27 -18.53 9.36
CA GLY A 104 -3.25 -19.01 10.32
C GLY A 104 -3.59 -18.01 11.45
N THR A 105 -2.94 -16.85 11.51
CA THR A 105 -3.26 -15.79 12.48
C THR A 105 -4.10 -14.68 11.87
N ILE A 106 -4.82 -13.91 12.71
CA ILE A 106 -5.55 -12.70 12.27
C ILE A 106 -4.57 -11.70 11.63
N PHE A 107 -3.37 -11.56 12.18
CA PHE A 107 -2.35 -10.65 11.64
C PHE A 107 -1.89 -11.07 10.23
N GLY A 108 -1.70 -12.39 9.99
CA GLY A 108 -1.40 -12.93 8.67
C GLY A 108 -2.50 -12.66 7.65
N TRP A 109 -3.77 -12.88 8.02
CA TRP A 109 -4.91 -12.57 7.16
C TRP A 109 -5.02 -11.09 6.82
N LEU A 110 -4.81 -10.19 7.78
CA LEU A 110 -4.84 -8.74 7.55
C LEU A 110 -3.72 -8.31 6.58
N ASN A 111 -2.50 -8.86 6.74
CA ASN A 111 -1.42 -8.60 5.79
C ASN A 111 -1.77 -9.11 4.39
N LEU A 112 -2.34 -10.29 4.26
CA LEU A 112 -2.79 -10.84 2.97
C LEU A 112 -3.82 -9.91 2.31
N LEU A 113 -4.85 -9.51 3.04
CA LEU A 113 -5.92 -8.64 2.54
C LEU A 113 -5.38 -7.26 2.12
N ILE A 114 -4.49 -6.66 2.91
CA ILE A 114 -3.87 -5.36 2.57
C ILE A 114 -2.98 -5.51 1.33
N GLY A 115 -2.17 -6.57 1.25
CA GLY A 115 -1.30 -6.81 0.10
C GLY A 115 -2.09 -7.03 -1.19
N LEU A 116 -3.09 -7.92 -1.18
CA LEU A 116 -3.94 -8.18 -2.34
C LEU A 116 -4.83 -6.98 -2.71
N GLY A 117 -5.36 -6.28 -1.71
CA GLY A 117 -6.15 -5.06 -1.94
C GLY A 117 -5.35 -3.96 -2.62
N ASN A 118 -4.08 -3.77 -2.21
CA ASN A 118 -3.20 -2.79 -2.86
C ASN A 118 -2.72 -3.22 -4.25
N LEU A 119 -2.82 -4.50 -4.61
CA LEU A 119 -2.52 -4.97 -5.97
C LEU A 119 -3.63 -4.60 -6.96
N LEU A 120 -4.86 -4.37 -6.49
CA LEU A 120 -5.96 -3.97 -7.35
C LEU A 120 -5.69 -2.60 -7.99
N PRO A 121 -6.04 -2.41 -9.29
CA PRO A 121 -5.77 -1.17 -10.01
C PRO A 121 -6.76 -0.04 -9.67
N PHE A 122 -7.11 0.11 -8.40
CA PHE A 122 -7.83 1.29 -7.91
C PHE A 122 -6.93 2.53 -7.93
N TYR A 123 -7.51 3.68 -8.24
CA TYR A 123 -6.79 4.96 -8.26
C TYR A 123 -5.98 5.20 -6.98
N LYS A 124 -4.71 5.52 -7.15
CA LYS A 124 -3.69 5.72 -6.11
C LYS A 124 -3.21 4.47 -5.36
N HIS A 125 -3.82 3.29 -5.53
CA HIS A 125 -3.25 2.04 -5.03
C HIS A 125 -1.94 1.69 -5.75
N ASP A 126 -1.15 0.82 -5.16
CA ASP A 126 0.15 0.48 -5.73
C ASP A 126 0.02 -0.30 -7.04
N GLY A 127 -0.99 -1.15 -7.16
CA GLY A 127 -1.33 -1.83 -8.42
C GLY A 127 -1.64 -0.84 -9.54
N TRP A 128 -2.38 0.25 -9.25
CA TRP A 128 -2.61 1.32 -10.22
C TRP A 128 -1.30 2.03 -10.61
N LYS A 129 -0.44 2.37 -9.64
CA LYS A 129 0.86 2.99 -9.91
C LYS A 129 1.74 2.10 -10.77
N CYS A 130 1.77 0.80 -10.48
CA CYS A 130 2.48 -0.18 -11.32
C CYS A 130 1.94 -0.21 -12.75
N GLY A 131 0.63 -0.25 -12.93
CA GLY A 131 0.00 -0.22 -14.25
C GLY A 131 0.35 1.05 -15.04
N VAL A 132 0.35 2.21 -14.38
CA VAL A 132 0.77 3.49 -15.01
C VAL A 132 2.24 3.44 -15.44
N VAL A 133 3.13 2.89 -14.62
CA VAL A 133 4.55 2.72 -14.98
C VAL A 133 4.70 1.82 -16.21
N ILE A 134 4.03 0.67 -16.21
CA ILE A 134 4.05 -0.28 -17.35
C ILE A 134 3.54 0.40 -18.61
N MET A 135 2.38 1.07 -18.53
CA MET A 135 1.78 1.76 -19.67
C MET A 135 2.70 2.86 -20.24
N ARG A 136 3.32 3.68 -19.39
CA ARG A 136 4.28 4.71 -19.80
C ARG A 136 5.51 4.10 -20.48
N SER A 137 5.98 2.96 -19.96
CA SER A 137 7.11 2.23 -20.56
C SER A 137 6.78 1.70 -21.94
N LEU A 138 5.58 1.13 -22.14
CA LEU A 138 5.10 0.59 -23.41
C LEU A 138 4.85 1.71 -24.44
N LEU A 139 4.22 2.80 -24.03
CA LEU A 139 3.91 3.94 -24.91
C LEU A 139 5.14 4.82 -25.18
N ARG A 140 6.25 4.61 -24.46
CA ARG A 140 7.47 5.45 -24.46
C ARG A 140 7.19 6.95 -24.28
N LYS A 141 6.05 7.30 -23.73
CA LYS A 141 5.63 8.68 -23.45
C LYS A 141 4.60 8.75 -22.34
N LYS A 142 4.53 9.91 -21.69
CA LYS A 142 3.45 10.23 -20.75
C LYS A 142 2.22 10.65 -21.56
N SER A 143 1.11 9.94 -21.41
CA SER A 143 -0.16 10.22 -22.09
C SER A 143 -1.29 10.33 -21.07
N GLN A 144 -1.73 11.56 -20.78
CA GLN A 144 -2.84 11.79 -19.84
C GLN A 144 -4.14 11.05 -20.23
N PRO A 145 -4.58 11.08 -21.51
CA PRO A 145 -5.78 10.33 -21.90
C PRO A 145 -5.67 8.83 -21.61
N ALA A 146 -4.51 8.21 -21.93
CA ALA A 146 -4.29 6.79 -21.65
C ALA A 146 -4.31 6.50 -20.13
N GLU A 147 -3.74 7.38 -19.31
CA GLU A 147 -3.79 7.23 -17.84
C GLU A 147 -5.23 7.34 -17.30
N TRP A 148 -6.06 8.20 -17.85
CA TRP A 148 -7.47 8.29 -17.49
C TRP A 148 -8.25 7.04 -17.90
N VAL A 149 -8.09 6.56 -19.14
CA VAL A 149 -8.72 5.31 -19.60
C VAL A 149 -8.30 4.14 -18.71
N PHE A 150 -7.01 4.00 -18.43
CA PHE A 150 -6.51 2.97 -17.52
C PHE A 150 -7.10 3.08 -16.11
N THR A 151 -7.22 4.30 -15.58
CA THR A 151 -7.78 4.54 -14.24
C THR A 151 -9.24 4.11 -14.16
N PHE A 152 -10.07 4.54 -15.11
CA PHE A 152 -11.50 4.18 -15.11
C PHE A 152 -11.71 2.68 -15.33
N SER A 153 -11.01 2.08 -16.32
CA SER A 153 -11.12 0.64 -16.58
C SER A 153 -10.60 -0.19 -15.41
N GLY A 154 -9.52 0.23 -14.78
CA GLY A 154 -8.97 -0.44 -13.61
C GLY A 154 -9.88 -0.39 -12.39
N CYS A 155 -10.48 0.77 -12.09
CA CYS A 155 -11.47 0.90 -11.03
C CYS A 155 -12.69 0.01 -11.29
N PHE A 156 -13.21 0.02 -12.54
CA PHE A 156 -14.35 -0.82 -12.91
C PHE A 156 -14.04 -2.32 -12.80
N ALA A 157 -12.89 -2.76 -13.32
CA ALA A 157 -12.44 -4.15 -13.19
C ALA A 157 -12.28 -4.56 -11.72
N SER A 158 -11.73 -3.69 -10.88
CA SER A 158 -11.59 -3.95 -9.44
C SER A 158 -12.93 -4.15 -8.74
N LEU A 159 -13.95 -3.35 -9.09
CA LEU A 159 -15.31 -3.51 -8.56
C LEU A 159 -15.92 -4.84 -8.97
N ILE A 160 -15.72 -5.28 -10.23
CA ILE A 160 -16.19 -6.59 -10.70
C ILE A 160 -15.52 -7.71 -9.91
N ILE A 161 -14.19 -7.65 -9.72
CA ILE A 161 -13.44 -8.66 -8.98
C ILE A 161 -13.93 -8.76 -7.54
N ILE A 162 -14.12 -7.62 -6.86
CA ILE A 162 -14.62 -7.58 -5.48
C ILE A 162 -16.03 -8.15 -5.41
N ASN A 163 -16.92 -7.75 -6.32
CA ASN A 163 -18.30 -8.26 -6.35
C ASN A 163 -18.33 -9.78 -6.58
N ALA A 164 -17.52 -10.29 -7.51
CA ALA A 164 -17.40 -11.72 -7.75
C ALA A 164 -16.86 -12.48 -6.53
N ALA A 165 -15.86 -11.93 -5.84
CA ALA A 165 -15.32 -12.51 -4.63
C ALA A 165 -16.37 -12.55 -3.50
N LEU A 166 -17.11 -11.48 -3.27
CA LEU A 166 -18.17 -11.42 -2.27
C LEU A 166 -19.28 -12.43 -2.59
N HIS A 167 -19.68 -12.54 -3.86
CA HIS A 167 -20.69 -13.51 -4.27
C HIS A 167 -20.24 -14.97 -4.05
N TRP A 168 -18.97 -15.27 -4.30
CA TRP A 168 -18.38 -16.57 -4.00
C TRP A 168 -18.42 -16.93 -2.51
N PHE A 169 -18.19 -15.96 -1.61
CA PHE A 169 -18.24 -16.17 -0.16
C PHE A 169 -19.67 -16.32 0.36
N HIS A 170 -20.68 -15.70 -0.30
CA HIS A 170 -22.08 -15.84 0.09
C HIS A 170 -22.73 -17.16 -0.36
N LEU A 171 -22.14 -17.86 -1.33
CA LEU A 171 -22.64 -19.14 -1.86
C LEU A 171 -22.05 -20.37 -1.14
N LYS A 172 -21.17 -20.18 -0.15
CA LYS A 172 -20.62 -21.22 0.72
C LYS A 172 -21.12 -21.08 2.15
#